data_429060b569d66304719efaa1ab8be6b3
#
_entry.id   429060b569d66304719efaa1ab8be6b3
#
_cell.length_a   1.000
_cell.length_b   1.000
_cell.length_c   1.000
_cell.angle_alpha   90.00
_cell.angle_beta   90.00
_cell.angle_gamma   90.00
#
_symmetry.space_group_name_H-M   'P 1'
#
loop_
_entity.id
_entity.type
_entity.pdbx_description
1 polymer ?
#
loop_
_entity_poly.entity_id
_entity_poly.type
_entity_poly.pdbx_seq_one_letter_code
_entity_poly.pdbx_strand_id
1 'polypeptide(L)'
;MGITKQQLHQMVLDNKDELLDLCSKLIQIKNQSPIDDQLPAMKFVADWLAAKGIGSEMLEPNPEYPVLLAKMGNEDGFRVVLNGHVDVVPVGDPNGWNFDPFCGTVTDTKILGRGTSDMKCGLATLMFTMG
;
A
#
# COMPACT_ATOMS: atom_id res chain seq x y z
N MET A 1 -2.74 29.03 8.60
CA MET A 1 -1.49 28.72 9.34
C MET A 1 -1.11 27.29 8.95
N GLY A 2 0.06 27.09 8.37
CA GLY A 2 0.48 25.76 7.87
C GLY A 2 0.93 24.84 9.01
N ILE A 3 0.84 23.52 8.80
CA ILE A 3 1.35 22.49 9.71
C ILE A 3 2.89 22.58 9.74
N THR A 4 3.48 22.59 10.94
CA THR A 4 4.94 22.58 11.11
C THR A 4 5.52 21.18 10.90
N LYS A 5 6.82 21.08 10.59
CA LYS A 5 7.53 19.80 10.47
C LYS A 5 7.42 18.94 11.75
N GLN A 6 7.47 19.58 12.93
CA GLN A 6 7.34 18.89 14.22
C GLN A 6 5.93 18.32 14.42
N GLN A 7 4.89 19.05 14.03
CA GLN A 7 3.51 18.56 14.07
C GLN A 7 3.31 17.38 13.12
N LEU A 8 3.83 17.45 11.89
CA LEU A 8 3.79 16.32 10.95
C LEU A 8 4.49 15.08 11.52
N HIS A 9 5.68 15.26 12.11
CA HIS A 9 6.40 14.16 12.74
C HIS A 9 5.59 13.51 13.86
N GLN A 10 4.97 14.32 14.72
CA GLN A 10 4.13 13.80 15.82
C GLN A 10 2.89 13.07 15.27
N MET A 11 2.24 13.59 14.24
CA MET A 11 1.09 12.91 13.60
C MET A 11 1.48 11.51 13.09
N VAL A 12 2.65 11.35 12.48
CA VAL A 12 3.13 10.04 12.02
C VAL A 12 3.38 9.10 13.21
N LEU A 13 3.97 9.61 14.30
CA LEU A 13 4.21 8.80 15.50
C LEU A 13 2.91 8.36 16.18
N ASP A 14 1.93 9.25 16.27
CA ASP A 14 0.63 8.98 16.90
C ASP A 14 -0.19 7.94 16.13
N ASN A 15 0.04 7.81 14.81
CA ASN A 15 -0.65 6.87 13.93
C ASN A 15 0.25 5.72 13.43
N LYS A 16 1.40 5.52 14.07
CA LYS A 16 2.40 4.51 13.66
C LYS A 16 1.80 3.11 13.55
N ASP A 17 0.97 2.71 14.52
CA ASP A 17 0.41 1.36 14.58
C ASP A 17 -0.55 1.10 13.41
N GLU A 18 -1.34 2.11 13.00
CA GLU A 18 -2.21 2.01 11.82
C GLU A 18 -1.38 1.83 10.54
N LEU A 19 -0.29 2.60 10.37
CA LEU A 19 0.58 2.45 9.22
C LEU A 19 1.25 1.08 9.16
N LEU A 20 1.73 0.56 10.30
CA LEU A 20 2.35 -0.75 10.37
C LEU A 20 1.35 -1.88 10.10
N ASP A 21 0.12 -1.77 10.59
CA ASP A 21 -0.96 -2.70 10.32
C ASP A 21 -1.34 -2.71 8.82
N LEU A 22 -1.41 -1.53 8.20
CA LEU A 22 -1.66 -1.39 6.76
C LEU A 22 -0.55 -2.06 5.93
N CYS A 23 0.72 -1.83 6.28
CA CYS A 23 1.86 -2.51 5.64
C CYS A 23 1.74 -4.03 5.77
N SER A 24 1.48 -4.53 6.99
CA SER A 24 1.34 -5.95 7.29
C SER A 24 0.22 -6.59 6.46
N LYS A 25 -0.96 -5.99 6.43
CA LYS A 25 -2.11 -6.48 5.67
C LYS A 25 -1.86 -6.53 4.17
N LEU A 26 -1.22 -5.52 3.61
CA LEU A 26 -0.83 -5.53 2.19
C LEU A 26 0.14 -6.66 1.88
N ILE A 27 1.14 -6.93 2.74
CA ILE A 27 2.11 -8.00 2.55
C ILE A 27 1.45 -9.37 2.59
N GLN A 28 0.44 -9.56 3.45
CA GLN A 28 -0.30 -10.83 3.59
C GLN A 28 -1.13 -11.19 2.35
N ILE A 29 -1.44 -10.23 1.49
CA ILE A 29 -2.15 -10.52 0.24
C ILE A 29 -1.15 -11.08 -0.77
N LYS A 30 -1.38 -12.33 -1.21
CA LYS A 30 -0.59 -12.96 -2.26
C LYS A 30 -1.02 -12.39 -3.61
N ASN A 31 -0.09 -11.76 -4.30
CA ASN A 31 -0.34 -11.18 -5.62
C ASN A 31 0.96 -11.07 -6.43
N GLN A 32 1.60 -12.22 -6.62
CA GLN A 32 2.80 -12.37 -7.42
C GLN A 32 2.47 -12.23 -8.92
N SER A 33 3.11 -11.32 -9.60
CA SER A 33 2.95 -11.19 -11.05
C SER A 33 3.96 -12.13 -11.77
N PRO A 34 3.54 -12.89 -12.78
CA PRO A 34 2.19 -13.03 -13.37
C PRO A 34 1.37 -14.21 -12.80
N ILE A 35 1.70 -14.71 -11.62
CA ILE A 35 1.18 -15.99 -11.08
C ILE A 35 -0.21 -15.82 -10.47
N ASP A 36 -0.39 -14.77 -9.65
CA ASP A 36 -1.56 -14.58 -8.82
C ASP A 36 -2.49 -13.50 -9.41
N ASP A 37 -3.78 -13.54 -9.02
CA ASP A 37 -4.74 -12.49 -9.31
C ASP A 37 -4.40 -11.21 -8.54
N GLN A 38 -4.41 -10.06 -9.23
CA GLN A 38 -4.12 -8.76 -8.64
C GLN A 38 -5.35 -8.09 -8.02
N LEU A 39 -6.56 -8.50 -8.40
CA LEU A 39 -7.81 -7.88 -7.96
C LEU A 39 -8.00 -7.86 -6.43
N PRO A 40 -7.66 -8.93 -5.67
CA PRO A 40 -7.78 -8.89 -4.21
C PRO A 40 -6.98 -7.75 -3.56
N ALA A 41 -5.76 -7.50 -4.05
CA ALA A 41 -4.92 -6.41 -3.55
C ALA A 41 -5.49 -5.04 -3.94
N MET A 42 -5.94 -4.89 -5.19
CA MET A 42 -6.57 -3.66 -5.67
C MET A 42 -7.86 -3.35 -4.90
N LYS A 43 -8.68 -4.37 -4.65
CA LYS A 43 -9.89 -4.22 -3.84
C LYS A 43 -9.57 -3.80 -2.41
N PHE A 44 -8.56 -4.39 -1.79
CA PHE A 44 -8.13 -4.01 -0.44
C PHE A 44 -7.74 -2.52 -0.38
N VAL A 45 -6.98 -2.02 -1.37
CA VAL A 45 -6.61 -0.60 -1.48
C VAL A 45 -7.86 0.28 -1.61
N ALA A 46 -8.79 -0.10 -2.51
CA ALA A 46 -10.03 0.64 -2.72
C ALA A 46 -10.89 0.70 -1.44
N ASP A 47 -11.07 -0.43 -0.76
CA ASP A 47 -11.86 -0.53 0.47
C ASP A 47 -11.24 0.31 1.61
N TRP A 48 -9.91 0.29 1.75
CA TRP A 48 -9.21 1.11 2.73
C TRP A 48 -9.39 2.60 2.47
N LEU A 49 -9.22 3.04 1.23
CA LEU A 49 -9.44 4.43 0.82
C LEU A 49 -10.90 4.87 1.05
N ALA A 50 -11.85 4.01 0.70
CA ALA A 50 -13.27 4.26 0.93
C ALA A 50 -13.59 4.42 2.43
N ALA A 51 -12.97 3.63 3.31
CA ALA A 51 -13.11 3.76 4.76
C ALA A 51 -12.58 5.11 5.29
N LYS A 52 -11.67 5.75 4.57
CA LYS A 52 -11.17 7.11 4.83
C LYS A 52 -11.98 8.21 4.12
N GLY A 53 -13.08 7.84 3.46
CA GLY A 53 -13.92 8.79 2.71
C GLY A 53 -13.35 9.19 1.34
N ILE A 54 -12.37 8.47 0.82
CA ILE A 54 -11.71 8.73 -0.46
C ILE A 54 -12.29 7.79 -1.51
N GLY A 55 -12.99 8.35 -2.50
CA GLY A 55 -13.49 7.59 -3.64
C GLY A 55 -12.38 7.14 -4.58
N SER A 56 -12.54 5.95 -5.16
CA SER A 56 -11.62 5.44 -6.17
C SER A 56 -12.37 4.79 -7.32
N GLU A 57 -11.73 4.73 -8.48
CA GLU A 57 -12.25 4.15 -9.70
C GLU A 57 -11.26 3.09 -10.22
N MET A 58 -11.79 1.91 -10.57
CA MET A 58 -11.01 0.88 -11.24
C MET A 58 -11.04 1.13 -12.74
N LEU A 59 -9.88 1.40 -13.30
CA LEU A 59 -9.68 1.54 -14.72
C LEU A 59 -9.08 0.25 -15.27
N GLU A 60 -9.69 -0.28 -16.33
CA GLU A 60 -9.28 -1.54 -16.95
C GLU A 60 -8.83 -1.31 -18.42
N PRO A 61 -7.75 -0.55 -18.63
CA PRO A 61 -7.22 -0.36 -19.99
C PRO A 61 -6.74 -1.68 -20.58
N ASN A 62 -6.33 -2.61 -19.72
CA ASN A 62 -6.09 -4.01 -20.00
C ASN A 62 -6.61 -4.82 -18.81
N PRO A 63 -7.53 -5.80 -19.01
CA PRO A 63 -8.09 -6.59 -17.89
C PRO A 63 -7.05 -7.35 -17.04
N GLU A 64 -5.89 -7.68 -17.62
CA GLU A 64 -4.78 -8.33 -16.92
C GLU A 64 -4.02 -7.37 -16.01
N TYR A 65 -4.13 -6.06 -16.25
CA TYR A 65 -3.38 -5.02 -15.56
C TYR A 65 -4.29 -3.84 -15.18
N PRO A 66 -5.20 -4.04 -14.23
CA PRO A 66 -6.10 -2.97 -13.78
C PRO A 66 -5.32 -1.86 -13.08
N VAL A 67 -5.84 -0.64 -13.17
CA VAL A 67 -5.30 0.54 -12.48
C VAL A 67 -6.36 1.11 -11.56
N LEU A 68 -6.03 1.32 -10.29
CA LEU A 68 -6.89 2.02 -9.35
C LEU A 68 -6.51 3.50 -9.32
N LEU A 69 -7.48 4.36 -9.61
CA LEU A 69 -7.32 5.81 -9.55
C LEU A 69 -8.15 6.37 -8.39
N ALA A 70 -7.50 7.04 -7.45
CA ALA A 70 -8.15 7.79 -6.40
C ALA A 70 -7.82 9.29 -6.53
N LYS A 71 -8.77 10.15 -6.18
CA LYS A 71 -8.59 11.60 -6.24
C LYS A 71 -9.11 12.22 -4.95
N MET A 72 -8.43 13.27 -4.49
CA MET A 72 -8.88 14.09 -3.38
C MET A 72 -8.48 15.54 -3.58
N GLY A 73 -9.14 16.45 -2.87
CA GLY A 73 -8.90 17.89 -2.97
C GLY A 73 -9.64 18.54 -4.14
N ASN A 74 -9.25 19.77 -4.46
CA ASN A 74 -9.89 20.56 -5.50
C ASN A 74 -9.34 20.20 -6.89
N GLU A 75 -10.18 20.29 -7.91
CA GLU A 75 -9.76 20.03 -9.30
C GLU A 75 -8.88 21.12 -9.89
N ASP A 76 -8.97 22.34 -9.38
CA ASP A 76 -8.21 23.50 -9.84
C ASP A 76 -6.90 23.64 -9.05
N GLY A 77 -5.80 23.87 -9.76
CA GLY A 77 -4.52 24.22 -9.16
C GLY A 77 -3.42 23.14 -9.30
N PHE A 78 -2.47 23.20 -8.38
CA PHE A 78 -1.32 22.30 -8.36
C PHE A 78 -1.76 20.88 -7.96
N ARG A 79 -1.29 19.89 -8.71
CA ARG A 79 -1.57 18.46 -8.46
C ARG A 79 -0.31 17.71 -8.09
N VAL A 80 -0.41 16.86 -7.06
CA VAL A 80 0.61 15.88 -6.71
C VAL A 80 0.08 14.51 -7.13
N VAL A 81 0.87 13.76 -7.88
CA VAL A 81 0.56 12.37 -8.25
C VAL A 81 1.38 11.45 -7.36
N LEU A 82 0.68 10.61 -6.59
CA LEU A 82 1.27 9.52 -5.83
C LEU A 82 1.08 8.24 -6.66
N ASN A 83 2.18 7.61 -7.05
CA ASN A 83 2.16 6.41 -7.89
C ASN A 83 2.82 5.24 -7.17
N GLY A 84 2.19 4.07 -7.24
CA GLY A 84 2.71 2.82 -6.68
C GLY A 84 2.06 1.62 -7.34
N HIS A 85 2.61 0.43 -7.08
CA HIS A 85 2.06 -0.84 -7.55
C HIS A 85 1.79 -1.80 -6.39
N VAL A 86 0.84 -2.72 -6.61
CA VAL A 86 0.44 -3.71 -5.60
C VAL A 86 1.19 -5.03 -5.77
N ASP A 87 1.51 -5.39 -7.02
CA ASP A 87 2.09 -6.68 -7.36
C ASP A 87 3.53 -6.83 -6.84
N VAL A 88 3.94 -8.07 -6.72
CA VAL A 88 5.28 -8.45 -6.29
C VAL A 88 5.84 -9.52 -7.22
N VAL A 89 7.16 -9.57 -7.35
CA VAL A 89 7.83 -10.66 -8.07
C VAL A 89 7.65 -11.98 -7.31
N PRO A 90 7.71 -13.14 -8.00
CA PRO A 90 7.61 -14.45 -7.36
C PRO A 90 8.59 -14.64 -6.20
N VAL A 91 8.20 -15.42 -5.21
CA VAL A 91 9.04 -15.71 -4.03
C VAL A 91 10.27 -16.55 -4.35
N GLY A 92 10.27 -17.22 -5.50
CA GLY A 92 11.36 -18.13 -5.89
C GLY A 92 11.33 -19.44 -5.12
N ASP A 93 12.51 -19.98 -4.75
CA ASP A 93 12.61 -21.19 -3.95
C ASP A 93 12.10 -20.94 -2.52
N PRO A 94 11.01 -21.63 -2.09
CA PRO A 94 10.50 -21.47 -0.72
C PRO A 94 11.52 -21.84 0.37
N ASN A 95 12.46 -22.72 0.09
CA ASN A 95 13.49 -23.13 1.04
C ASN A 95 14.54 -22.02 1.29
N GLY A 96 14.57 -20.99 0.45
CA GLY A 96 15.42 -19.81 0.64
C GLY A 96 14.88 -18.82 1.67
N TRP A 97 13.70 -19.07 2.26
CA TRP A 97 13.06 -18.20 3.23
C TRP A 97 13.11 -18.80 4.63
N ASN A 98 13.46 -17.97 5.63
CA ASN A 98 13.44 -18.36 7.04
C ASN A 98 12.07 -18.12 7.72
N PHE A 99 11.10 -17.63 6.97
CA PHE A 99 9.72 -17.31 7.41
C PHE A 99 8.79 -17.39 6.19
N ASP A 100 7.47 -17.43 6.42
CA ASP A 100 6.49 -17.37 5.34
C ASP A 100 6.66 -16.04 4.57
N PRO A 101 6.92 -16.07 3.25
CA PRO A 101 7.07 -14.87 2.42
C PRO A 101 5.89 -13.88 2.49
N PHE A 102 4.74 -14.33 2.92
CA PHE A 102 3.53 -13.50 3.05
C PHE A 102 3.05 -13.34 4.50
N CYS A 103 3.93 -13.54 5.48
CA CYS A 103 3.56 -13.43 6.89
C CYS A 103 3.19 -12.00 7.31
N GLY A 104 3.79 -10.96 6.73
CA GLY A 104 3.56 -9.58 7.13
C GLY A 104 3.94 -9.30 8.58
N THR A 105 4.81 -10.10 9.19
CA THR A 105 5.15 -9.97 10.60
C THR A 105 5.87 -8.66 10.89
N VAL A 106 5.34 -7.89 11.82
CA VAL A 106 5.95 -6.66 12.34
C VAL A 106 6.77 -6.99 13.57
N THR A 107 8.03 -6.58 13.59
CA THR A 107 8.93 -6.66 14.74
C THR A 107 9.30 -5.24 15.20
N ASP A 108 10.10 -5.12 16.25
CA ASP A 108 10.54 -3.81 16.76
C ASP A 108 11.31 -2.99 15.71
N THR A 109 11.94 -3.64 14.73
CA THR A 109 12.85 -2.98 13.78
C THR A 109 12.56 -3.30 12.32
N LYS A 110 11.68 -4.26 12.00
CA LYS A 110 11.46 -4.76 10.64
C LYS A 110 10.02 -5.17 10.42
N ILE A 111 9.61 -5.11 9.15
CA ILE A 111 8.44 -5.82 8.64
C ILE A 111 8.94 -6.92 7.70
N LEU A 112 8.49 -8.16 7.90
CA LEU A 112 8.96 -9.33 7.17
C LEU A 112 7.96 -9.71 6.08
N GLY A 113 8.46 -9.94 4.87
CA GLY A 113 7.64 -10.46 3.78
C GLY A 113 8.07 -10.03 2.39
N ARG A 114 7.56 -10.72 1.36
CA ARG A 114 7.73 -10.36 -0.05
C ARG A 114 6.98 -9.05 -0.33
N GLY A 115 7.66 -8.13 -1.00
CA GLY A 115 7.09 -6.82 -1.33
C GLY A 115 7.26 -5.76 -0.24
N THR A 116 7.87 -6.07 0.90
CA THR A 116 8.14 -5.08 1.96
C THR A 116 8.94 -3.90 1.44
N SER A 117 9.99 -4.15 0.66
CA SER A 117 10.86 -3.12 0.07
C SER A 117 10.32 -2.60 -1.27
N ASP A 118 9.75 -3.48 -2.10
CA ASP A 118 9.26 -3.15 -3.44
C ASP A 118 7.88 -3.79 -3.67
N MET A 119 6.79 -2.99 -3.52
CA MET A 119 6.81 -1.68 -2.86
C MET A 119 5.62 -1.53 -1.88
N LYS A 120 5.14 -2.62 -1.27
CA LYS A 120 3.91 -2.60 -0.44
C LYS A 120 3.99 -1.65 0.77
N CYS A 121 5.16 -1.52 1.41
CA CYS A 121 5.31 -0.51 2.46
C CYS A 121 5.35 0.91 1.89
N GLY A 122 5.94 1.10 0.71
CA GLY A 122 5.84 2.37 -0.02
C GLY A 122 4.39 2.70 -0.37
N LEU A 123 3.65 1.73 -0.94
CA LEU A 123 2.23 1.89 -1.24
C LEU A 123 1.40 2.21 0.01
N ALA A 124 1.62 1.49 1.12
CA ALA A 124 0.97 1.81 2.40
C ALA A 124 1.23 3.25 2.83
N THR A 125 2.47 3.73 2.66
CA THR A 125 2.82 5.12 2.99
C THR A 125 2.07 6.11 2.10
N LEU A 126 1.93 5.83 0.79
CA LEU A 126 1.14 6.67 -0.12
C LEU A 126 -0.33 6.70 0.29
N MET A 127 -0.92 5.53 0.57
CA MET A 127 -2.31 5.43 1.05
C MET A 127 -2.51 6.19 2.36
N PHE A 128 -1.65 5.97 3.34
CA PHE A 128 -1.69 6.63 4.64
C PHE A 128 -1.55 8.15 4.55
N THR A 129 -0.77 8.65 3.57
CA THR A 129 -0.61 10.10 3.34
C THR A 129 -1.90 10.73 2.78
N MET A 130 -2.74 9.95 2.10
CA MET A 130 -4.04 10.40 1.58
C MET A 130 -5.15 10.37 2.63
N GLY A 131 -5.11 9.46 3.59
CA GLY A 131 -6.16 9.23 4.59
C GLY A 131 -5.85 9.78 5.95
#